data_4cf9c7277ab5c7331bbfa7549b83c997
#
_entry.id   4cf9c7277ab5c7331bbfa7549b83c997
#
_cell.length_a   1.000
_cell.length_b   1.000
_cell.length_c   1.000
_cell.angle_alpha   90.00
_cell.angle_beta   90.00
_cell.angle_gamma   90.00
#
_symmetry.space_group_name_H-M   'P 1'
#
loop_
_entity.id
_entity.type
_entity.pdbx_description
1 polymer ?
#
loop_
_entity_poly.entity_id
_entity_poly.type
_entity_poly.pdbx_seq_one_letter_code
_entity_poly.pdbx_strand_id
1 'polypeptide(L)'
;IITRMGIFWPEALEKASLEYTDRRYNIPWFEFSIVRRFLKCNFGEFDSTMDIDQMGNFHFEEVKCPLKGECKYEGIICKPKFNSTLSERELSVMRSFYEGMEENAIADKYCISLETVRTHKRNAFRRIDVHSLAEFFQYARKNNLFQ
;
A
#
# COMPACT_ATOMS: atom_id res chain seq x y z
N ILE A 1 -4.32 -13.02 5.85
CA ILE A 1 -4.76 -11.78 5.17
C ILE A 1 -5.08 -10.71 6.22
N ILE A 2 -5.97 -10.91 7.18
CA ILE A 2 -6.37 -9.91 8.19
C ILE A 2 -5.17 -9.32 8.92
N THR A 3 -4.24 -10.13 9.41
CA THR A 3 -3.02 -9.66 10.06
C THR A 3 -2.23 -8.69 9.18
N ARG A 4 -2.09 -9.00 7.89
CA ARG A 4 -1.43 -8.12 6.93
C ARG A 4 -2.23 -6.85 6.65
N MET A 5 -3.56 -6.94 6.57
CA MET A 5 -4.40 -5.74 6.46
C MET A 5 -4.18 -4.80 7.64
N GLY A 6 -4.09 -5.33 8.87
CA GLY A 6 -3.83 -4.53 10.06
C GLY A 6 -2.46 -3.82 10.06
N ILE A 7 -1.46 -4.43 9.45
CA ILE A 7 -0.11 -3.85 9.35
C ILE A 7 -0.04 -2.83 8.21
N PHE A 8 -0.49 -3.21 7.02
CA PHE A 8 -0.24 -2.45 5.79
C PHE A 8 -1.39 -1.55 5.37
N TRP A 9 -2.64 -1.88 5.76
CA TRP A 9 -3.85 -1.14 5.39
C TRP A 9 -4.84 -1.03 6.56
N PRO A 10 -4.42 -0.44 7.70
CA PRO A 10 -5.23 -0.41 8.93
C PRO A 10 -6.56 0.30 8.75
N GLU A 11 -6.61 1.36 7.94
CA GLU A 11 -7.85 2.08 7.66
C GLU A 11 -8.85 1.21 6.88
N ALA A 12 -8.38 0.44 5.89
CA ALA A 12 -9.22 -0.49 5.15
C ALA A 12 -9.77 -1.60 6.07
N LEU A 13 -8.95 -2.12 6.97
CA LEU A 13 -9.38 -3.12 7.96
C LEU A 13 -10.42 -2.54 8.92
N GLU A 14 -10.18 -1.34 9.45
CA GLU A 14 -11.12 -0.65 10.35
C GLU A 14 -12.49 -0.44 9.68
N LYS A 15 -12.51 0.13 8.49
CA LYS A 15 -13.75 0.40 7.76
C LYS A 15 -14.50 -0.87 7.37
N ALA A 16 -13.78 -1.91 6.93
CA ALA A 16 -14.39 -3.21 6.66
C ALA A 16 -14.95 -3.86 7.95
N SER A 17 -14.24 -3.72 9.08
CA SER A 17 -14.68 -4.23 10.38
C SER A 17 -15.95 -3.54 10.89
N LEU A 18 -16.08 -2.25 10.66
CA LEU A 18 -17.28 -1.49 11.02
C LEU A 18 -18.51 -1.88 10.19
N GLU A 19 -18.31 -2.23 8.92
CA GLU A 19 -19.40 -2.69 8.04
C GLU A 19 -20.05 -4.00 8.50
N TYR A 20 -19.27 -4.89 9.12
CA TYR A 20 -19.71 -6.23 9.51
C TYR A 20 -19.82 -6.42 11.03
N THR A 21 -20.06 -5.35 11.79
CA THR A 21 -20.21 -5.40 13.26
C THR A 21 -21.29 -6.36 13.74
N ASP A 22 -22.37 -6.51 12.95
CA ASP A 22 -23.47 -7.46 13.19
C ASP A 22 -23.02 -8.93 13.17
N ARG A 23 -21.85 -9.24 12.61
CA ARG A 23 -21.31 -10.60 12.49
C ARG A 23 -20.29 -10.97 13.55
N ARG A 24 -19.97 -10.08 14.49
CA ARG A 24 -18.96 -10.30 15.53
C ARG A 24 -19.26 -11.45 16.49
N TYR A 25 -20.52 -11.89 16.57
CA TYR A 25 -20.90 -13.08 17.35
C TYR A 25 -20.33 -14.38 16.79
N ASN A 26 -19.91 -14.40 15.53
CA ASN A 26 -19.25 -15.53 14.88
C ASN A 26 -17.93 -15.04 14.26
N ILE A 27 -16.83 -15.18 14.98
CA ILE A 27 -15.52 -14.65 14.57
C ILE A 27 -15.07 -15.15 13.20
N PRO A 28 -15.11 -16.45 12.87
CA PRO A 28 -14.76 -16.92 11.51
C PRO A 28 -15.61 -16.28 10.42
N TRP A 29 -16.90 -16.07 10.63
CA TRP A 29 -17.78 -15.43 9.66
C TRP A 29 -17.50 -13.93 9.52
N PHE A 30 -17.19 -13.28 10.62
CA PHE A 30 -16.77 -11.87 10.63
C PHE A 30 -15.48 -11.67 9.84
N GLU A 31 -14.45 -12.43 10.16
CA GLU A 31 -13.14 -12.38 9.47
C GLU A 31 -13.27 -12.72 7.98
N PHE A 32 -14.02 -13.77 7.64
CA PHE A 32 -14.31 -14.11 6.25
C PHE A 32 -14.98 -12.96 5.49
N SER A 33 -15.93 -12.27 6.12
CA SER A 33 -16.66 -11.16 5.50
C SER A 33 -15.74 -9.98 5.18
N ILE A 34 -14.83 -9.64 6.09
CA ILE A 34 -13.81 -8.61 5.91
C ILE A 34 -12.88 -8.97 4.76
N VAL A 35 -12.31 -10.17 4.81
CA VAL A 35 -11.38 -10.66 3.79
C VAL A 35 -12.05 -10.71 2.42
N ARG A 36 -13.24 -11.28 2.34
CA ARG A 36 -14.03 -11.36 1.10
C ARG A 36 -14.28 -9.97 0.50
N ARG A 37 -14.63 -8.97 1.33
CA ARG A 37 -14.82 -7.60 0.88
C ARG A 37 -13.54 -7.00 0.33
N PHE A 38 -12.44 -7.14 1.06
CA PHE A 38 -11.14 -6.63 0.65
C PHE A 38 -10.68 -7.25 -0.68
N LEU A 39 -10.78 -8.57 -0.81
CA LEU A 39 -10.43 -9.27 -2.04
C LEU A 39 -11.29 -8.81 -3.22
N LYS A 40 -12.61 -8.76 -3.08
CA LYS A 40 -13.51 -8.29 -4.16
C LYS A 40 -13.26 -6.87 -4.61
N CYS A 41 -12.73 -6.01 -3.75
CA CYS A 41 -12.47 -4.61 -4.07
C CYS A 41 -11.11 -4.38 -4.72
N ASN A 42 -10.18 -5.35 -4.64
CA ASN A 42 -8.79 -5.18 -5.04
C ASN A 42 -8.27 -6.25 -6.02
N PHE A 43 -9.04 -7.33 -6.21
CA PHE A 43 -8.70 -8.44 -7.10
C PHE A 43 -9.99 -8.82 -7.84
N GLY A 44 -10.05 -8.60 -9.12
CA GLY A 44 -11.34 -8.67 -9.79
C GLY A 44 -11.39 -9.50 -11.04
N GLU A 45 -10.27 -9.80 -11.64
CA GLU A 45 -10.25 -10.51 -12.91
C GLU A 45 -9.69 -11.94 -12.71
N PHE A 46 -10.34 -12.92 -13.34
CA PHE A 46 -9.81 -14.27 -13.43
C PHE A 46 -8.77 -14.28 -14.54
N ASP A 47 -7.52 -14.04 -14.18
CA ASP A 47 -6.39 -14.15 -15.10
C ASP A 47 -5.38 -15.22 -14.63
N SER A 48 -4.22 -15.27 -15.26
CA SER A 48 -3.14 -16.20 -14.92
C SER A 48 -2.19 -15.66 -13.84
N THR A 49 -2.40 -14.42 -13.38
CA THR A 49 -1.58 -13.77 -12.37
C THR A 49 -2.12 -14.11 -10.99
N MET A 50 -1.24 -14.48 -10.06
CA MET A 50 -1.68 -14.76 -8.68
C MET A 50 -1.93 -13.46 -7.92
N ASP A 51 -3.14 -13.27 -7.41
CA ASP A 51 -3.52 -12.14 -6.54
C ASP A 51 -2.64 -12.03 -5.31
N ILE A 52 -2.24 -13.16 -4.76
CA ILE A 52 -1.33 -13.27 -3.63
C ILE A 52 -0.30 -14.35 -3.97
N ASP A 53 0.97 -13.97 -4.10
CA ASP A 53 2.04 -14.92 -4.43
C ASP A 53 2.42 -15.81 -3.25
N GLN A 54 3.30 -16.80 -3.50
CA GLN A 54 3.78 -17.75 -2.50
C GLN A 54 4.55 -17.07 -1.34
N MET A 55 5.09 -15.88 -1.57
CA MET A 55 5.74 -15.05 -0.55
C MET A 55 4.73 -14.19 0.22
N GLY A 56 3.46 -14.22 -0.19
CA GLY A 56 2.36 -13.48 0.37
C GLY A 56 2.35 -12.00 -0.04
N ASN A 57 2.94 -11.63 -1.17
CA ASN A 57 2.77 -10.28 -1.72
C ASN A 57 1.40 -10.18 -2.40
N PHE A 58 0.78 -9.01 -2.28
CA PHE A 58 -0.51 -8.70 -2.88
C PHE A 58 -0.28 -7.98 -4.20
N HIS A 59 -0.89 -8.47 -5.27
CA HIS A 59 -0.83 -7.90 -6.61
C HIS A 59 -2.18 -7.25 -6.92
N PHE A 60 -2.38 -6.01 -6.47
CA PHE A 60 -3.64 -5.30 -6.66
C PHE A 60 -3.93 -5.03 -8.13
N GLU A 61 -5.21 -5.18 -8.49
CA GLU A 61 -5.72 -5.01 -9.84
C GLU A 61 -6.66 -3.81 -9.94
N GLU A 62 -6.90 -3.35 -11.16
CA GLU A 62 -7.93 -2.37 -11.41
C GLU A 62 -9.30 -3.04 -11.60
N VAL A 63 -10.05 -3.13 -10.50
CA VAL A 63 -11.37 -3.74 -10.52
C VAL A 63 -12.39 -2.82 -11.19
N LYS A 64 -13.11 -3.34 -12.20
CA LYS A 64 -14.25 -2.68 -12.85
C LYS A 64 -15.47 -2.75 -11.93
N CYS A 65 -15.49 -1.91 -10.90
CA CYS A 65 -16.57 -1.89 -9.92
C CYS A 65 -17.78 -1.12 -10.44
N PRO A 66 -19.01 -1.71 -10.42
CA PRO A 66 -20.22 -0.99 -10.84
C PRO A 66 -20.61 0.16 -9.91
N LEU A 67 -20.08 0.20 -8.69
CA LEU A 67 -20.31 1.26 -7.70
C LEU A 67 -19.21 2.34 -7.71
N LYS A 68 -18.34 2.36 -8.74
CA LYS A 68 -17.28 3.38 -8.84
C LYS A 68 -17.91 4.77 -8.92
N GLY A 69 -17.44 5.70 -8.08
CA GLY A 69 -17.96 7.07 -7.95
C GLY A 69 -19.09 7.23 -6.92
N GLU A 70 -19.76 6.15 -6.48
CA GLU A 70 -20.86 6.20 -5.51
C GLU A 70 -20.57 5.43 -4.21
N CYS A 71 -19.51 4.62 -4.21
CA CYS A 71 -19.19 3.77 -3.08
C CYS A 71 -18.53 4.58 -1.95
N LYS A 72 -19.12 4.56 -0.75
CA LYS A 72 -18.58 5.19 0.46
C LYS A 72 -17.20 4.67 0.91
N TYR A 73 -16.74 3.58 0.33
CA TYR A 73 -15.45 2.94 0.63
C TYR A 73 -14.44 3.08 -0.51
N GLU A 74 -14.76 3.87 -1.52
CA GLU A 74 -13.85 4.16 -2.62
C GLU A 74 -12.58 4.86 -2.11
N GLY A 75 -11.40 4.38 -2.51
CA GLY A 75 -10.12 4.89 -2.02
C GLY A 75 -9.77 4.49 -0.57
N ILE A 76 -10.65 3.78 0.14
CA ILE A 76 -10.40 3.30 1.52
C ILE A 76 -10.19 1.78 1.52
N ILE A 77 -11.19 1.01 1.05
CA ILE A 77 -11.09 -0.45 0.95
C ILE A 77 -10.57 -0.85 -0.42
N CYS A 78 -11.02 -0.21 -1.51
CA CYS A 78 -10.43 -0.39 -2.83
C CYS A 78 -9.27 0.57 -3.03
N LYS A 79 -8.14 0.07 -3.54
CA LYS A 79 -6.87 0.80 -3.64
C LYS A 79 -6.47 1.46 -2.31
N PRO A 80 -6.38 0.67 -1.22
CA PRO A 80 -6.17 1.22 0.11
C PRO A 80 -4.80 1.87 0.22
N LYS A 81 -4.75 2.98 0.97
CA LYS A 81 -3.49 3.67 1.25
C LYS A 81 -2.57 2.77 2.06
N PHE A 82 -1.37 2.53 1.57
CA PHE A 82 -0.35 1.74 2.25
C PHE A 82 0.19 2.50 3.47
N ASN A 83 0.13 1.85 4.63
CA ASN A 83 0.70 2.38 5.86
C ASN A 83 2.20 2.10 5.90
N SER A 84 3.01 3.04 5.43
CA SER A 84 4.46 2.96 5.55
C SER A 84 4.95 3.66 6.82
N THR A 85 6.08 3.21 7.36
CA THR A 85 6.78 3.89 8.46
C THR A 85 7.48 5.17 8.01
N LEU A 86 7.47 5.46 6.72
CA LEU A 86 8.07 6.66 6.13
C LEU A 86 7.20 7.89 6.38
N SER A 87 7.82 9.02 6.66
CA SER A 87 7.13 10.30 6.69
C SER A 87 6.67 10.68 5.27
N GLU A 88 5.71 11.59 5.15
CA GLU A 88 5.21 12.06 3.84
C GLU A 88 6.31 12.64 2.95
N ARG A 89 7.28 13.34 3.54
CA ARG A 89 8.44 13.88 2.82
C ARG A 89 9.39 12.79 2.35
N GLU A 90 9.71 11.85 3.21
CA GLU A 90 10.51 10.68 2.84
C GLU A 90 9.81 9.87 1.75
N LEU A 91 8.50 9.66 1.87
CA LEU A 91 7.70 8.95 0.88
C LEU A 91 7.73 9.64 -0.49
N SER A 92 7.59 10.98 -0.51
CA SER A 92 7.63 11.78 -1.74
C SER A 92 9.00 11.71 -2.43
N VAL A 93 10.07 11.86 -1.66
CA VAL A 93 11.45 11.75 -2.17
C VAL A 93 11.73 10.34 -2.69
N MET A 94 11.35 9.32 -1.92
CA MET A 94 11.56 7.92 -2.30
C MET A 94 10.72 7.49 -3.51
N ARG A 95 9.53 8.06 -3.71
CA ARG A 95 8.75 7.90 -4.93
C ARG A 95 9.50 8.41 -6.15
N SER A 96 10.11 9.59 -6.05
CA SER A 96 10.89 10.16 -7.16
C SER A 96 12.10 9.29 -7.52
N PHE A 97 12.77 8.67 -6.54
CA PHE A 97 13.79 7.66 -6.82
C PHE A 97 13.21 6.42 -7.50
N TYR A 98 12.04 5.96 -7.08
CA TYR A 98 11.35 4.82 -7.69
C TYR A 98 10.94 5.08 -9.13
N GLU A 99 10.60 6.33 -9.47
CA GLU A 99 10.31 6.81 -10.82
C GLU A 99 11.59 7.01 -11.67
N GLY A 100 12.78 6.74 -11.12
CA GLY A 100 14.05 6.82 -11.82
C GLY A 100 14.67 8.21 -11.87
N MET A 101 14.24 9.14 -11.03
CA MET A 101 14.83 10.48 -10.97
C MET A 101 16.18 10.47 -10.24
N GLU A 102 17.11 11.30 -10.71
CA GLU A 102 18.40 11.53 -10.06
C GLU A 102 18.29 12.51 -8.89
N GLU A 103 19.26 12.46 -7.95
CA GLU A 103 19.27 13.28 -6.73
C GLU A 103 19.13 14.78 -7.01
N ASN A 104 19.80 15.28 -8.05
CA ASN A 104 19.74 16.71 -8.42
C ASN A 104 18.32 17.09 -8.93
N ALA A 105 17.72 16.26 -9.78
CA ALA A 105 16.38 16.49 -10.29
C ALA A 105 15.32 16.45 -9.16
N ILE A 106 15.53 15.60 -8.16
CA ILE A 106 14.66 15.53 -6.96
C ILE A 106 14.82 16.80 -6.12
N ALA A 107 16.05 17.29 -5.93
CA ALA A 107 16.34 18.52 -5.20
C ALA A 107 15.63 19.72 -5.87
N ASP A 108 15.72 19.84 -7.18
CA ASP A 108 15.06 20.88 -7.96
C ASP A 108 13.52 20.76 -7.88
N LYS A 109 12.99 19.54 -8.06
CA LYS A 109 11.53 19.27 -8.01
C LYS A 109 10.89 19.73 -6.70
N TYR A 110 11.57 19.51 -5.58
CA TYR A 110 11.04 19.84 -4.26
C TYR A 110 11.58 21.14 -3.66
N CYS A 111 12.42 21.89 -4.42
CA CYS A 111 13.07 23.12 -3.97
C CYS A 111 13.83 22.94 -2.65
N ILE A 112 14.61 21.86 -2.53
CA ILE A 112 15.43 21.53 -1.36
C ILE A 112 16.89 21.28 -1.78
N SER A 113 17.80 21.34 -0.80
CA SER A 113 19.21 21.07 -1.09
C SER A 113 19.45 19.59 -1.41
N LEU A 114 20.49 19.30 -2.18
CA LEU A 114 20.95 17.94 -2.46
C LEU A 114 21.21 17.15 -1.16
N GLU A 115 21.80 17.81 -0.17
CA GLU A 115 22.07 17.19 1.15
C GLU A 115 20.77 16.84 1.89
N THR A 116 19.72 17.65 1.72
CA THR A 116 18.39 17.35 2.27
C THR A 116 17.80 16.11 1.60
N VAL A 117 17.92 15.96 0.26
CA VAL A 117 17.50 14.75 -0.46
C VAL A 117 18.22 13.51 0.07
N ARG A 118 19.53 13.59 0.22
CA ARG A 118 20.36 12.49 0.79
C ARG A 118 19.97 12.16 2.23
N THR A 119 19.64 13.16 3.02
CA THR A 119 19.19 12.96 4.39
C THR A 119 17.83 12.24 4.42
N HIS A 120 16.86 12.63 3.60
CA HIS A 120 15.59 11.93 3.49
C HIS A 120 15.78 10.48 3.03
N LYS A 121 16.60 10.23 2.02
CA LYS A 121 16.96 8.88 1.56
C LYS A 121 17.55 8.03 2.69
N ARG A 122 18.55 8.53 3.39
CA ARG A 122 19.19 7.83 4.51
C ARG A 122 18.22 7.52 5.65
N ASN A 123 17.36 8.48 6.00
CA ASN A 123 16.35 8.28 7.03
C ASN A 123 15.29 7.25 6.60
N ALA A 124 14.84 7.32 5.35
CA ALA A 124 13.93 6.34 4.79
C ALA A 124 14.53 4.93 4.85
N PHE A 125 15.75 4.75 4.39
CA PHE A 125 16.46 3.46 4.43
C PHE A 125 16.52 2.89 5.84
N ARG A 126 16.90 3.72 6.81
CA ARG A 126 16.97 3.29 8.22
C ARG A 126 15.60 2.89 8.78
N ARG A 127 14.51 3.57 8.39
CA ARG A 127 13.16 3.28 8.91
C ARG A 127 12.59 1.96 8.40
N ILE A 128 12.91 1.59 7.18
CA ILE A 128 12.40 0.36 6.55
C ILE A 128 13.46 -0.75 6.49
N ASP A 129 14.61 -0.52 7.13
CA ASP A 129 15.71 -1.47 7.24
C ASP A 129 16.22 -2.00 5.88
N VAL A 130 16.51 -1.05 4.97
CA VAL A 130 17.15 -1.32 3.67
C VAL A 130 18.45 -0.55 3.55
N HIS A 131 19.40 -1.05 2.77
CA HIS A 131 20.75 -0.49 2.67
C HIS A 131 21.09 0.04 1.28
N SER A 132 20.23 -0.22 0.29
CA SER A 132 20.45 0.20 -1.10
C SER A 132 19.14 0.57 -1.80
N LEU A 133 19.26 1.32 -2.92
CA LEU A 133 18.10 1.59 -3.78
C LEU A 133 17.52 0.31 -4.39
N ALA A 134 18.35 -0.69 -4.68
CA ALA A 134 17.89 -1.96 -5.20
C ALA A 134 17.00 -2.70 -4.18
N GLU A 135 17.40 -2.75 -2.92
CA GLU A 135 16.60 -3.31 -1.83
C GLU A 135 15.34 -2.49 -1.59
N PHE A 136 15.44 -1.16 -1.68
CA PHE A 136 14.26 -0.29 -1.61
C PHE A 136 13.26 -0.58 -2.73
N PHE A 137 13.71 -0.77 -3.96
CA PHE A 137 12.82 -1.10 -5.08
C PHE A 137 12.13 -2.45 -4.87
N GLN A 138 12.84 -3.44 -4.33
CA GLN A 138 12.23 -4.72 -3.95
C GLN A 138 11.18 -4.54 -2.84
N TYR A 139 11.52 -3.77 -1.80
CA TYR A 139 10.59 -3.42 -0.71
C TYR A 139 9.34 -2.71 -1.25
N ALA A 140 9.51 -1.71 -2.11
CA ALA A 140 8.41 -0.93 -2.67
C ALA A 140 7.47 -1.80 -3.52
N ARG A 141 8.02 -2.69 -4.35
CA ARG A 141 7.23 -3.65 -5.15
C ARG A 141 6.52 -4.66 -4.28
N LYS A 142 7.23 -5.27 -3.32
CA LYS A 142 6.68 -6.26 -2.41
C LYS A 142 5.48 -5.75 -1.62
N ASN A 143 5.50 -4.47 -1.24
CA ASN A 143 4.47 -3.84 -0.41
C ASN A 143 3.49 -2.97 -1.21
N ASN A 144 3.60 -2.90 -2.54
CA ASN A 144 2.81 -2.00 -3.40
C ASN A 144 2.82 -0.54 -2.88
N LEU A 145 4.01 -0.06 -2.51
CA LEU A 145 4.17 1.24 -1.85
C LEU A 145 3.77 2.41 -2.77
N PHE A 146 4.00 2.27 -4.07
CA PHE A 146 3.73 3.27 -5.09
C PHE A 146 2.91 2.66 -6.23
N GLN A 147 1.61 2.60 -6.06
CA GLN A 147 0.67 2.30 -7.14
C GLN A 147 0.29 3.55 -7.91
#